data_f0ff8541d22313c01a7e734498f6a8e8
#
_entry.id   f0ff8541d22313c01a7e734498f6a8e8
#
_cell.length_a   1.000
_cell.length_b   1.000
_cell.length_c   1.000
_cell.angle_alpha   90.00
_cell.angle_beta   90.00
_cell.angle_gamma   90.00
#
_symmetry.space_group_name_H-M   'P 1'
#
loop_
_entity.id
_entity.type
_entity.pdbx_description
1 polymer ?
#
loop_
_entity_poly.entity_id
_entity_poly.type
_entity_poly.pdbx_seq_one_letter_code
_entity_poly.pdbx_strand_id
1 'polypeptide(L)'
;FEMEKTLASAETRSVLKNQTHRSWNRGVSPRRIDHVNLLSSLPTKEFADFLQEQMGFNLREYIEAPDGSYLGAWMSVTPLVHDIAVSFDPNAPSTHEVHHIAYWLDNAQDLLRAADILKENGIYFKGPGKHGISQAMYIYAIDPGSGVRLEIFTNGYLIFEPDWEPIRWTLDEMDIGFTY
;
A
#
# COMPACT_ATOMS: atom_id res chain seq x y z
N PHE A 1 -15.88 -23.69 3.69
CA PHE A 1 -14.99 -23.41 4.81
C PHE A 1 -15.85 -22.99 6.00
N GLU A 2 -15.79 -23.76 7.06
CA GLU A 2 -16.40 -23.37 8.34
C GLU A 2 -15.37 -22.54 9.10
N MET A 3 -15.66 -21.26 9.34
CA MET A 3 -14.79 -20.40 10.13
C MET A 3 -15.18 -20.50 11.60
N GLU A 4 -14.30 -21.02 12.43
CA GLU A 4 -14.50 -21.02 13.86
C GLU A 4 -14.14 -19.64 14.43
N LYS A 5 -15.06 -19.06 15.20
CA LYS A 5 -14.87 -17.79 15.86
C LYS A 5 -13.99 -17.98 17.10
N THR A 6 -12.73 -17.58 17.00
CA THR A 6 -11.85 -17.54 18.17
C THR A 6 -12.17 -16.30 19.02
N LEU A 7 -12.50 -16.51 20.29
CA LEU A 7 -12.73 -15.42 21.22
C LEU A 7 -11.39 -14.81 21.65
N ALA A 8 -11.35 -13.47 21.74
CA ALA A 8 -10.19 -12.78 22.30
C ALA A 8 -9.99 -13.19 23.77
N SER A 9 -8.73 -13.31 24.19
CA SER A 9 -8.40 -13.53 25.60
C SER A 9 -8.88 -12.35 26.46
N ALA A 10 -9.02 -12.59 27.76
CA ALA A 10 -9.47 -11.53 28.69
C ALA A 10 -8.52 -10.30 28.66
N GLU A 11 -7.22 -10.54 28.46
CA GLU A 11 -6.18 -9.49 28.42
C GLU A 11 -6.27 -8.65 27.13
N THR A 12 -6.72 -9.25 26.03
CA THR A 12 -6.81 -8.56 24.73
C THR A 12 -8.20 -8.03 24.43
N ARG A 13 -9.21 -8.43 25.22
CA ARG A 13 -10.57 -7.99 25.04
C ARG A 13 -10.74 -6.52 25.39
N SER A 14 -11.23 -5.73 24.44
CA SER A 14 -11.58 -4.33 24.70
C SER A 14 -12.89 -4.26 25.46
N VAL A 15 -12.86 -3.82 26.71
CA VAL A 15 -14.04 -3.66 27.58
C VAL A 15 -14.41 -2.18 27.81
N LEU A 16 -13.53 -1.27 27.46
CA LEU A 16 -13.73 0.17 27.62
C LEU A 16 -13.67 0.88 26.27
N LYS A 17 -14.52 1.89 26.08
CA LYS A 17 -14.59 2.66 24.83
C LYS A 17 -13.32 3.47 24.57
N ASN A 18 -12.70 4.04 25.61
CA ASN A 18 -11.50 4.87 25.54
C ASN A 18 -10.36 4.19 26.29
N GLN A 19 -9.86 3.11 25.73
CA GLN A 19 -8.78 2.36 26.35
C GLN A 19 -7.43 2.93 25.92
N THR A 20 -6.58 3.24 26.89
CA THR A 20 -5.20 3.63 26.60
C THR A 20 -4.42 2.46 25.99
N HIS A 21 -3.36 2.75 25.24
CA HIS A 21 -2.48 1.72 24.69
C HIS A 21 -1.85 0.90 25.82
N ARG A 22 -1.95 -0.42 25.70
CA ARG A 22 -1.45 -1.33 26.73
C ARG A 22 0.06 -1.52 26.59
N SER A 23 0.81 -1.40 27.69
CA SER A 23 2.26 -1.52 27.70
C SER A 23 2.80 -2.88 27.24
N TRP A 24 2.01 -3.94 27.30
CA TRP A 24 2.37 -5.28 26.84
C TRP A 24 2.09 -5.50 25.34
N ASN A 25 1.43 -4.58 24.66
CA ASN A 25 1.25 -4.66 23.22
C ASN A 25 2.58 -4.43 22.52
N ARG A 26 3.08 -5.46 21.84
CA ARG A 26 4.42 -5.47 21.24
C ARG A 26 4.43 -5.18 19.74
N GLY A 27 3.28 -5.12 19.10
CA GLY A 27 3.15 -4.82 17.69
C GLY A 27 3.17 -3.32 17.38
N VAL A 28 3.04 -2.98 16.11
CA VAL A 28 2.88 -1.60 15.61
C VAL A 28 1.43 -1.20 15.40
N SER A 29 0.50 -2.10 15.67
CA SER A 29 -0.95 -1.88 15.66
C SER A 29 -1.48 -1.25 14.36
N PRO A 30 -1.34 -1.89 13.20
CA PRO A 30 -1.95 -1.41 11.97
C PRO A 30 -3.45 -1.19 12.15
N ARG A 31 -3.96 -0.09 11.59
CA ARG A 31 -5.37 0.31 11.78
C ARG A 31 -6.32 -0.33 10.80
N ARG A 32 -5.87 -0.45 9.56
CA ARG A 32 -6.66 -0.95 8.44
C ARG A 32 -5.76 -1.41 7.30
N ILE A 33 -6.31 -2.15 6.37
CA ILE A 33 -5.73 -2.25 5.03
C ILE A 33 -5.88 -0.87 4.40
N ASP A 34 -4.79 -0.35 3.82
CA ASP A 34 -4.80 0.92 3.13
C ASP A 34 -5.11 0.72 1.64
N HIS A 35 -4.29 -0.04 0.96
CA HIS A 35 -4.42 -0.31 -0.45
C HIS A 35 -3.90 -1.70 -0.84
N VAL A 36 -4.18 -2.06 -2.10
CA VAL A 36 -3.60 -3.23 -2.75
C VAL A 36 -2.90 -2.78 -4.03
N ASN A 37 -1.67 -3.24 -4.24
CA ASN A 37 -0.98 -3.07 -5.52
C ASN A 37 -1.01 -4.39 -6.30
N LEU A 38 -1.45 -4.31 -7.53
CA LEU A 38 -1.45 -5.41 -8.49
C LEU A 38 -0.24 -5.26 -9.42
N LEU A 39 0.33 -6.39 -9.82
CA LEU A 39 1.41 -6.45 -10.79
C LEU A 39 0.87 -6.99 -12.12
N SER A 40 1.25 -6.37 -13.22
CA SER A 40 0.84 -6.75 -14.56
C SER A 40 2.04 -6.88 -15.49
N SER A 41 2.07 -7.93 -16.29
CA SER A 41 3.03 -8.08 -17.40
C SER A 41 2.61 -7.34 -18.67
N LEU A 42 1.45 -6.68 -18.65
CA LEU A 42 0.94 -5.82 -19.72
C LEU A 42 0.87 -4.37 -19.24
N PRO A 43 0.97 -3.38 -20.17
CA PRO A 43 0.75 -1.98 -19.84
C PRO A 43 -0.58 -1.75 -19.13
N THR A 44 -0.58 -0.88 -18.14
CA THR A 44 -1.67 -0.82 -17.15
C THR A 44 -2.83 0.10 -17.52
N LYS A 45 -2.76 0.77 -18.68
CA LYS A 45 -3.76 1.76 -19.09
C LYS A 45 -5.16 1.14 -19.28
N GLU A 46 -5.25 0.01 -19.94
CA GLU A 46 -6.56 -0.65 -20.19
C GLU A 46 -7.24 -1.05 -18.87
N PHE A 47 -6.46 -1.49 -17.89
CA PHE A 47 -7.00 -1.81 -16.58
C PHE A 47 -7.41 -0.55 -15.82
N ALA A 48 -6.64 0.54 -15.91
CA ALA A 48 -7.02 1.82 -15.33
C ALA A 48 -8.31 2.37 -15.97
N ASP A 49 -8.41 2.33 -17.29
CA ASP A 49 -9.63 2.73 -18.02
C ASP A 49 -10.85 1.89 -17.56
N PHE A 50 -10.67 0.56 -17.45
CA PHE A 50 -11.72 -0.32 -16.93
C PHE A 50 -12.19 0.08 -15.52
N LEU A 51 -11.26 0.34 -14.62
CA LEU A 51 -11.60 0.76 -13.24
C LEU A 51 -12.34 2.11 -13.23
N GLN A 52 -11.95 3.05 -14.09
CA GLN A 52 -12.62 4.34 -14.21
C GLN A 52 -14.03 4.18 -14.78
N GLU A 53 -14.16 3.51 -15.91
CA GLU A 53 -15.41 3.45 -16.67
C GLU A 53 -16.46 2.53 -16.04
N GLN A 54 -16.02 1.40 -15.48
CA GLN A 54 -16.93 0.36 -14.99
C GLN A 54 -17.11 0.37 -13.49
N MET A 55 -16.13 0.87 -12.73
CA MET A 55 -16.15 0.80 -11.28
C MET A 55 -16.12 2.17 -10.58
N GLY A 56 -16.00 3.27 -11.36
CA GLY A 56 -16.06 4.62 -10.83
C GLY A 56 -14.83 5.05 -10.04
N PHE A 57 -13.68 4.42 -10.27
CA PHE A 57 -12.42 4.88 -9.70
C PHE A 57 -11.96 6.19 -10.34
N ASN A 58 -11.26 7.01 -9.58
CA ASN A 58 -10.57 8.18 -10.10
C ASN A 58 -9.08 7.87 -10.24
N LEU A 59 -8.51 8.18 -11.39
CA LEU A 59 -7.07 8.19 -11.59
C LEU A 59 -6.49 9.35 -10.77
N ARG A 60 -5.48 9.08 -9.94
CA ARG A 60 -4.87 10.10 -9.07
C ARG A 60 -3.45 10.43 -9.46
N GLU A 61 -2.66 9.41 -9.69
CA GLU A 61 -1.30 9.53 -10.20
C GLU A 61 -1.04 8.42 -11.22
N TYR A 62 -0.15 8.65 -12.19
CA TYR A 62 0.24 7.62 -13.15
C TYR A 62 1.62 7.89 -13.72
N ILE A 63 2.29 6.84 -14.16
CA ILE A 63 3.57 6.91 -14.86
C ILE A 63 3.31 6.62 -16.34
N GLU A 64 3.71 7.53 -17.19
CA GLU A 64 3.55 7.40 -18.64
C GLU A 64 4.89 7.26 -19.35
N ALA A 65 4.99 6.22 -20.17
CA ALA A 65 6.12 6.03 -21.09
C ALA A 65 6.00 6.96 -22.31
N PRO A 66 7.11 7.18 -23.08
CA PRO A 66 7.10 8.06 -24.24
C PRO A 66 6.12 7.66 -25.36
N ASP A 67 5.71 6.39 -25.41
CA ASP A 67 4.72 5.87 -26.35
C ASP A 67 3.27 6.04 -25.88
N GLY A 68 3.06 6.66 -24.73
CA GLY A 68 1.73 6.87 -24.12
C GLY A 68 1.20 5.69 -23.32
N SER A 69 1.96 4.60 -23.18
CA SER A 69 1.56 3.48 -22.32
C SER A 69 1.76 3.82 -20.85
N TYR A 70 0.90 3.25 -19.98
CA TYR A 70 1.04 3.44 -18.53
C TYR A 70 1.89 2.32 -17.92
N LEU A 71 2.93 2.72 -17.19
CA LEU A 71 3.78 1.82 -16.42
C LEU A 71 3.32 1.66 -14.97
N GLY A 72 2.40 2.48 -14.54
CA GLY A 72 1.75 2.41 -13.25
C GLY A 72 0.59 3.38 -13.18
N ALA A 73 -0.43 3.01 -12.41
CA ALA A 73 -1.58 3.85 -12.16
C ALA A 73 -2.03 3.68 -10.69
N TRP A 74 -2.28 4.78 -10.02
CA TRP A 74 -2.76 4.88 -8.63
C TRP A 74 -4.16 5.46 -8.65
N MET A 75 -5.12 4.70 -8.14
CA MET A 75 -6.55 4.97 -8.33
C MET A 75 -7.33 4.81 -7.04
N SER A 76 -8.33 5.66 -6.84
CA SER A 76 -9.15 5.61 -5.64
C SER A 76 -10.62 5.97 -5.88
N VAL A 77 -11.48 5.43 -5.00
CA VAL A 77 -12.87 5.88 -4.81
C VAL A 77 -13.02 6.61 -3.47
N THR A 78 -11.99 6.60 -2.65
CA THR A 78 -11.90 7.29 -1.36
C THR A 78 -11.04 8.54 -1.46
N PRO A 79 -10.89 9.34 -0.39
CA PRO A 79 -9.92 10.44 -0.36
C PRO A 79 -8.45 10.01 -0.36
N LEU A 80 -8.14 8.73 -0.34
CA LEU A 80 -6.76 8.25 -0.47
C LEU A 80 -6.22 8.53 -1.87
N VAL A 81 -4.90 8.64 -2.00
CA VAL A 81 -4.26 8.69 -3.32
C VAL A 81 -4.56 7.42 -4.11
N HIS A 82 -4.61 6.29 -3.44
CA HIS A 82 -5.02 5.05 -4.07
C HIS A 82 -5.63 4.06 -3.08
N ASP A 83 -6.68 3.41 -3.48
CA ASP A 83 -7.22 2.19 -2.89
C ASP A 83 -6.66 0.98 -3.64
N ILE A 84 -6.44 1.15 -4.96
CA ILE A 84 -5.80 0.19 -5.85
C ILE A 84 -4.68 0.90 -6.62
N ALA A 85 -3.52 0.26 -6.69
CA ALA A 85 -2.50 0.58 -7.65
C ALA A 85 -2.27 -0.60 -8.59
N VAL A 86 -1.81 -0.34 -9.81
CA VAL A 86 -1.34 -1.36 -10.72
C VAL A 86 0.01 -0.93 -11.27
N SER A 87 0.99 -1.82 -11.21
CA SER A 87 2.36 -1.57 -11.66
C SER A 87 2.71 -2.53 -12.80
N PHE A 88 3.40 -2.02 -13.82
CA PHE A 88 3.88 -2.82 -14.93
C PHE A 88 5.25 -3.43 -14.60
N ASP A 89 5.38 -4.72 -14.81
CA ASP A 89 6.65 -5.45 -14.86
C ASP A 89 6.58 -6.50 -15.97
N PRO A 90 7.33 -6.32 -17.08
CA PRO A 90 7.31 -7.26 -18.20
C PRO A 90 7.79 -8.67 -17.82
N ASN A 91 8.44 -8.83 -16.67
CA ASN A 91 8.92 -10.11 -16.15
C ASN A 91 7.96 -10.74 -15.14
N ALA A 92 6.82 -10.13 -14.88
CA ALA A 92 5.82 -10.70 -13.98
C ALA A 92 5.40 -12.09 -14.48
N PRO A 93 5.30 -13.11 -13.59
CA PRO A 93 5.02 -14.49 -13.99
C PRO A 93 3.59 -14.68 -14.53
N SER A 94 2.70 -13.75 -14.26
CA SER A 94 1.33 -13.74 -14.77
C SER A 94 0.90 -12.32 -15.13
N THR A 95 -0.21 -12.22 -15.88
CA THR A 95 -0.78 -10.92 -16.24
C THR A 95 -1.41 -10.20 -15.05
N HIS A 96 -1.66 -10.90 -13.94
CA HIS A 96 -2.33 -10.35 -12.77
C HIS A 96 -1.83 -11.03 -11.49
N GLU A 97 -0.99 -10.35 -10.74
CA GLU A 97 -0.50 -10.78 -9.42
C GLU A 97 -0.72 -9.71 -8.37
N VAL A 98 -0.88 -10.13 -7.12
CA VAL A 98 -0.80 -9.20 -5.98
C VAL A 98 0.67 -8.89 -5.73
N HIS A 99 1.08 -7.65 -5.99
CA HIS A 99 2.42 -7.17 -5.66
C HIS A 99 2.57 -7.00 -4.15
N HIS A 100 1.61 -6.34 -3.50
CA HIS A 100 1.57 -6.20 -2.05
C HIS A 100 0.18 -5.82 -1.54
N ILE A 101 0.01 -6.02 -0.23
CA ILE A 101 -1.10 -5.48 0.55
C ILE A 101 -0.51 -4.51 1.56
N ALA A 102 -0.99 -3.28 1.59
CA ALA A 102 -0.51 -2.25 2.49
C ALA A 102 -1.40 -2.10 3.73
N TYR A 103 -0.75 -1.93 4.88
CA TYR A 103 -1.37 -1.71 6.18
C TYR A 103 -1.00 -0.33 6.72
N TRP A 104 -2.01 0.46 7.04
CA TRP A 104 -1.85 1.81 7.55
C TRP A 104 -1.43 1.86 9.02
N LEU A 105 -0.43 2.71 9.30
CA LEU A 105 -0.03 3.15 10.64
C LEU A 105 -0.36 4.63 10.84
N ASP A 106 -0.67 5.00 12.09
CA ASP A 106 -1.04 6.39 12.44
C ASP A 106 0.15 7.34 12.49
N ASN A 107 1.38 6.83 12.59
CA ASN A 107 2.57 7.66 12.73
C ASN A 107 3.83 7.01 12.13
N ALA A 108 4.78 7.85 11.73
CA ALA A 108 6.02 7.42 11.10
C ALA A 108 7.02 6.74 12.07
N GLN A 109 6.94 7.01 13.37
CA GLN A 109 7.83 6.39 14.35
C GLN A 109 7.57 4.89 14.44
N ASP A 110 6.33 4.45 14.22
CA ASP A 110 5.99 3.04 14.22
C ASP A 110 6.60 2.27 13.05
N LEU A 111 7.02 2.94 11.96
CA LEU A 111 7.83 2.30 10.91
C LEU A 111 9.20 1.85 11.44
N LEU A 112 9.86 2.69 12.22
CA LEU A 112 11.16 2.33 12.83
C LEU A 112 10.98 1.17 13.81
N ARG A 113 9.91 1.21 14.61
CA ARG A 113 9.55 0.09 15.50
C ARG A 113 9.23 -1.18 14.71
N ALA A 114 8.57 -1.07 13.57
CA ALA A 114 8.33 -2.21 12.70
C ALA A 114 9.65 -2.81 12.19
N ALA A 115 10.61 -1.96 11.78
CA ALA A 115 11.93 -2.40 11.36
C ALA A 115 12.65 -3.18 12.45
N ASP A 116 12.63 -2.69 13.71
CA ASP A 116 13.21 -3.38 14.86
C ASP A 116 12.57 -4.76 15.06
N ILE A 117 11.24 -4.83 15.07
CA ILE A 117 10.50 -6.09 15.26
C ILE A 117 10.83 -7.09 14.13
N LEU A 118 10.84 -6.65 12.88
CA LEU A 118 11.17 -7.49 11.72
C LEU A 118 12.61 -8.01 11.83
N LYS A 119 13.56 -7.12 12.21
CA LYS A 119 14.96 -7.47 12.38
C LYS A 119 15.18 -8.48 13.52
N GLU A 120 14.55 -8.27 14.66
CA GLU A 120 14.62 -9.18 15.82
C GLU A 120 14.10 -10.59 15.48
N ASN A 121 13.12 -10.68 14.58
CA ASN A 121 12.53 -11.94 14.16
C ASN A 121 13.18 -12.54 12.90
N GLY A 122 14.26 -11.94 12.39
CA GLY A 122 14.99 -12.44 11.23
C GLY A 122 14.19 -12.32 9.92
N ILE A 123 13.17 -11.49 9.86
CA ILE A 123 12.34 -11.28 8.66
C ILE A 123 13.04 -10.26 7.77
N TYR A 124 13.23 -10.62 6.50
CA TYR A 124 13.77 -9.69 5.51
C TYR A 124 12.79 -8.55 5.22
N PHE A 125 13.29 -7.33 5.19
CA PHE A 125 12.51 -6.16 4.82
C PHE A 125 13.34 -5.14 4.02
N LYS A 126 12.65 -4.30 3.26
CA LYS A 126 13.21 -3.15 2.53
C LYS A 126 12.57 -1.87 3.07
N GLY A 127 13.37 -0.88 3.33
CA GLY A 127 12.98 0.40 3.95
C GLY A 127 13.56 0.53 5.38
N PRO A 128 13.09 1.49 6.20
CA PRO A 128 12.08 2.49 5.87
C PRO A 128 12.46 3.36 4.67
N GLY A 129 11.49 3.70 3.87
CA GLY A 129 11.69 4.57 2.72
C GLY A 129 10.54 5.55 2.54
N LYS A 130 10.65 6.39 1.52
CA LYS A 130 9.61 7.34 1.13
C LYS A 130 9.36 7.28 -0.37
N HIS A 131 8.10 7.26 -0.77
CA HIS A 131 7.68 7.41 -2.15
C HIS A 131 7.50 8.88 -2.52
N GLY A 132 7.90 9.27 -3.73
CA GLY A 132 7.47 10.52 -4.34
C GLY A 132 5.99 10.46 -4.70
N ILE A 133 5.58 9.38 -5.36
CA ILE A 133 4.17 9.02 -5.58
C ILE A 133 3.49 8.83 -4.22
N SER A 134 2.32 9.41 -4.03
CA SER A 134 1.58 9.44 -2.75
C SER A 134 2.27 10.19 -1.59
N GLN A 135 3.55 10.52 -1.64
CA GLN A 135 4.33 11.13 -0.55
C GLN A 135 4.38 10.29 0.75
N ALA A 136 4.07 9.03 0.67
CA ALA A 136 3.99 8.15 1.83
C ALA A 136 5.34 7.54 2.21
N MET A 137 5.44 7.12 3.46
CA MET A 137 6.58 6.35 3.98
C MET A 137 6.20 4.87 4.10
N TYR A 138 7.15 4.00 3.89
CA TYR A 138 6.91 2.57 3.77
C TYR A 138 8.00 1.68 4.37
N ILE A 139 7.62 0.45 4.67
CA ILE A 139 8.48 -0.73 4.80
C ILE A 139 7.81 -1.88 4.05
N TYR A 140 8.58 -2.56 3.20
CA TYR A 140 8.16 -3.82 2.60
C TYR A 140 8.76 -5.00 3.34
N ALA A 141 7.93 -5.98 3.68
CA ALA A 141 8.35 -7.25 4.25
C ALA A 141 7.69 -8.42 3.50
N ILE A 142 8.32 -9.58 3.51
CA ILE A 142 7.71 -10.81 2.98
C ILE A 142 7.20 -11.63 4.15
N ASP A 143 5.90 -11.93 4.14
CA ASP A 143 5.33 -12.84 5.12
C ASP A 143 5.94 -14.24 4.97
N PRO A 144 6.62 -14.78 5.97
CA PRO A 144 7.31 -16.06 5.84
C PRO A 144 6.35 -17.26 5.71
N GLY A 145 5.09 -17.08 6.08
CA GLY A 145 4.08 -18.14 5.98
C GLY A 145 3.46 -18.26 4.60
N SER A 146 3.06 -17.13 4.02
CA SER A 146 2.35 -17.09 2.73
C SER A 146 3.22 -16.71 1.54
N GLY A 147 4.38 -16.07 1.78
CA GLY A 147 5.21 -15.47 0.73
C GLY A 147 4.66 -14.14 0.20
N VAL A 148 3.52 -13.67 0.70
CA VAL A 148 2.93 -12.41 0.27
C VAL A 148 3.77 -11.24 0.75
N ARG A 149 4.00 -10.27 -0.13
CA ARG A 149 4.61 -9.00 0.25
C ARG A 149 3.61 -8.15 0.99
N LEU A 150 4.00 -7.72 2.18
CA LEU A 150 3.26 -6.76 2.99
C LEU A 150 3.96 -5.41 2.93
N GLU A 151 3.19 -4.35 2.86
CA GLU A 151 3.67 -3.00 3.05
C GLU A 151 3.14 -2.46 4.38
N ILE A 152 4.00 -1.89 5.18
CA ILE A 152 3.63 -1.09 6.33
C ILE A 152 3.78 0.36 5.90
N PHE A 153 2.69 1.12 5.94
CA PHE A 153 2.50 2.36 5.21
C PHE A 153 1.98 3.47 6.13
N THR A 154 2.47 4.68 5.97
CA THR A 154 1.99 5.84 6.72
C THR A 154 2.28 7.15 6.00
N ASN A 155 1.71 8.24 6.46
CA ASN A 155 1.75 9.54 5.82
C ASN A 155 1.04 9.52 4.45
N GLY A 156 1.53 10.28 3.49
CA GLY A 156 0.82 10.52 2.25
C GLY A 156 -0.12 11.72 2.38
N TYR A 157 -0.74 12.07 1.29
CA TYR A 157 -1.73 13.14 1.26
C TYR A 157 -3.13 12.58 1.01
N LEU A 158 -4.14 13.38 1.28
CA LEU A 158 -5.54 13.08 1.02
C LEU A 158 -6.07 14.04 -0.03
N ILE A 159 -6.97 13.57 -0.87
CA ILE A 159 -7.56 14.32 -1.96
C ILE A 159 -9.03 14.57 -1.62
N PHE A 160 -9.41 15.83 -1.45
CA PHE A 160 -10.77 16.25 -1.20
C PHE A 160 -11.33 17.15 -2.33
N GLU A 161 -10.47 17.50 -3.28
CA GLU A 161 -10.82 18.30 -4.45
C GLU A 161 -11.58 17.43 -5.46
N PRO A 162 -12.86 17.77 -5.79
CA PRO A 162 -13.65 16.98 -6.72
C PRO A 162 -13.17 17.10 -8.17
N ASP A 163 -12.41 18.13 -8.49
CA ASP A 163 -11.82 18.45 -9.79
C ASP A 163 -10.31 18.17 -9.83
N TRP A 164 -9.83 17.24 -9.00
CA TRP A 164 -8.44 16.82 -8.97
C TRP A 164 -7.96 16.34 -10.34
N GLU A 165 -6.91 16.98 -10.84
CA GLU A 165 -6.22 16.56 -12.07
C GLU A 165 -5.17 15.51 -11.74
N PRO A 166 -5.11 14.37 -12.45
CA PRO A 166 -4.15 13.32 -12.18
C PRO A 166 -2.70 13.81 -12.35
N ILE A 167 -1.84 13.48 -11.39
CA ILE A 167 -0.42 13.78 -11.48
C ILE A 167 0.24 12.78 -12.44
N ARG A 168 0.82 13.32 -13.52
CA ARG A 168 1.58 12.54 -14.49
C ARG A 168 3.07 12.53 -14.13
N TRP A 169 3.62 11.33 -14.04
CA TRP A 169 5.05 11.09 -13.90
C TRP A 169 5.62 10.58 -15.22
N THR A 170 6.83 10.99 -15.54
CA THR A 170 7.59 10.50 -16.69
C THR A 170 8.69 9.53 -16.25
N LEU A 171 9.29 8.80 -17.19
CA LEU A 171 10.41 7.91 -16.87
C LEU A 171 11.60 8.64 -16.26
N ASP A 172 11.86 9.88 -16.67
CA ASP A 172 12.97 10.68 -16.14
C ASP A 172 12.75 11.11 -14.68
N GLU A 173 11.50 11.03 -14.20
CA GLU A 173 11.11 11.38 -12.83
C GLU A 173 10.99 10.16 -11.92
N MET A 174 11.28 8.94 -12.42
CA MET A 174 11.13 7.70 -11.65
C MET A 174 11.98 7.68 -10.36
N ASP A 175 13.18 8.26 -10.41
CA ASP A 175 14.05 8.36 -9.23
C ASP A 175 13.42 9.20 -8.13
N ILE A 176 12.62 10.21 -8.49
CA ILE A 176 11.84 11.03 -7.55
C ILE A 176 10.62 10.24 -7.07
N GLY A 177 9.96 9.53 -7.96
CA GLY A 177 8.77 8.73 -7.66
C GLY A 177 9.01 7.61 -6.64
N PHE A 178 10.22 7.05 -6.62
CA PHE A 178 10.61 5.96 -5.71
C PHE A 178 11.67 6.35 -4.68
N THR A 179 11.82 7.55 -4.42
CA THR A 179 12.76 8.36 -3.63
C THR A 179 13.82 7.61 -2.82
N TYR A 180 13.55 6.91 -1.74
CA TYR A 180 14.55 6.16 -0.96
C TYR A 180 13.91 5.06 -0.13
#